data_db5cdd169a5bfe185e308f1ac64767dc
#
_entry.id   db5cdd169a5bfe185e308f1ac64767dc
#
_cell.length_a   1.000
_cell.length_b   1.000
_cell.length_c   1.000
_cell.angle_alpha   90.00
_cell.angle_beta   90.00
_cell.angle_gamma   90.00
#
_symmetry.space_group_name_H-M   'P 1'
#
loop_
_entity.id
_entity.type
_entity.pdbx_description
1 polymer ?
#
loop_
_entity_poly.entity_id
_entity_poly.type
_entity_poly.pdbx_seq_one_letter_code
_entity_poly.pdbx_strand_id
1 'polypeptide(L)'
;MNYELNESQRAFQETARKFAENALAPNAHEWDQKSFFPKEVFKEAGKLGFMAMYIPEEHHGIGLSRLDSTLIMEELSAGCTSTAAFVSIHNMAFNMFARYGQKEVIAQWSEALAAGEKLASYCLTEPGAGSDAASLTTKAEKKDGQYILNGTKAFISGAGETDLLIVMARTSDNGAKGISCFAVPADTKGISYGKEEDKLGWNSQPTCLIHFEDVAIPENHLLSEEGKGFTLAMEGLDGGRLNIAACSVGTAKASLKAATEYVQERKQFKKAISEFQATQFKLADMLTELAASRQMIRYAAFKLDNNHVDKTAFCAMAKRFATDNGFKICDEALQLHGGYGYIKEYPVERHFRDTRVHRILEGTNEVMRLIIARRILTDDTFAIIHE
;
A
#
# COMPACT_ATOMS: atom_id res chain seq x y z
N MET A 1 25.97 5.92 -6.77
CA MET A 1 24.63 5.29 -6.89
C MET A 1 24.59 4.53 -8.20
N ASN A 2 24.30 3.23 -8.19
CA ASN A 2 24.14 2.49 -9.45
C ASN A 2 22.67 2.65 -9.91
N TYR A 3 22.45 3.28 -11.06
CA TYR A 3 21.12 3.51 -11.60
C TYR A 3 20.54 2.25 -12.28
N GLU A 4 21.38 1.26 -12.56
CA GLU A 4 20.96 -0.02 -13.14
C GLU A 4 20.65 -1.04 -12.05
N LEU A 5 19.65 -1.87 -12.32
CA LEU A 5 19.32 -3.01 -11.47
C LEU A 5 20.42 -4.07 -11.55
N ASN A 6 20.79 -4.64 -10.42
CA ASN A 6 21.68 -5.79 -10.35
C ASN A 6 20.92 -7.07 -10.81
N GLU A 7 21.65 -8.20 -10.90
CA GLU A 7 21.09 -9.46 -11.36
C GLU A 7 19.95 -9.97 -10.48
N SER A 8 20.10 -9.93 -9.16
CA SER A 8 19.06 -10.35 -8.21
C SER A 8 17.79 -9.49 -8.33
N GLN A 9 17.95 -8.17 -8.46
CA GLN A 9 16.83 -7.24 -8.64
C GLN A 9 16.07 -7.50 -9.94
N ARG A 10 16.78 -7.82 -11.03
CA ARG A 10 16.15 -8.21 -12.30
C ARG A 10 15.40 -9.53 -12.16
N ALA A 11 15.95 -10.51 -11.42
CA ALA A 11 15.29 -11.78 -11.15
C ALA A 11 14.00 -11.61 -10.33
N PHE A 12 14.02 -10.79 -9.27
CA PHE A 12 12.82 -10.47 -8.49
C PHE A 12 11.75 -9.80 -9.34
N GLN A 13 12.14 -8.81 -10.13
CA GLN A 13 11.24 -8.12 -11.05
C GLN A 13 10.62 -9.07 -12.07
N GLU A 14 11.41 -9.95 -12.67
CA GLU A 14 10.94 -10.92 -13.66
C GLU A 14 9.99 -11.96 -13.04
N THR A 15 10.29 -12.45 -11.84
CA THR A 15 9.42 -13.38 -11.10
C THR A 15 8.07 -12.72 -10.78
N ALA A 16 8.09 -11.49 -10.30
CA ALA A 16 6.87 -10.73 -10.00
C ALA A 16 6.06 -10.44 -11.27
N ARG A 17 6.73 -10.11 -12.38
CA ARG A 17 6.08 -9.90 -13.68
C ARG A 17 5.36 -11.15 -14.16
N LYS A 18 6.03 -12.30 -14.16
CA LYS A 18 5.41 -13.58 -14.56
C LYS A 18 4.22 -13.92 -13.69
N PHE A 19 4.33 -13.72 -12.39
CA PHE A 19 3.21 -13.94 -11.48
C PHE A 19 2.05 -12.98 -11.79
N ALA A 20 2.33 -11.70 -11.99
CA ALA A 20 1.31 -10.70 -12.34
C ALA A 20 0.61 -11.02 -13.67
N GLU A 21 1.35 -11.40 -14.69
CA GLU A 21 0.81 -11.75 -16.02
C GLU A 21 -0.01 -13.04 -16.02
N ASN A 22 0.37 -14.05 -15.22
CA ASN A 22 -0.27 -15.36 -15.22
C ASN A 22 -1.39 -15.50 -14.18
N ALA A 23 -1.25 -14.87 -13.00
CA ALA A 23 -2.18 -15.05 -11.87
C ALA A 23 -3.07 -13.84 -11.61
N LEU A 24 -2.60 -12.61 -11.88
CA LEU A 24 -3.35 -11.40 -11.53
C LEU A 24 -4.10 -10.81 -12.73
N ALA A 25 -3.41 -10.47 -13.80
CA ALA A 25 -3.98 -9.73 -14.94
C ALA A 25 -5.17 -10.45 -15.60
N PRO A 26 -5.16 -11.79 -15.81
CA PRO A 26 -6.28 -12.48 -16.42
C PRO A 26 -7.57 -12.45 -15.59
N ASN A 27 -7.45 -12.32 -14.28
CA ASN A 27 -8.56 -12.41 -13.34
C ASN A 27 -9.03 -11.03 -12.83
N ALA A 28 -8.22 -9.99 -12.97
CA ALA A 28 -8.44 -8.68 -12.36
C ALA A 28 -9.78 -8.03 -12.75
N HIS A 29 -10.24 -8.24 -13.99
CA HIS A 29 -11.54 -7.76 -14.46
C HIS A 29 -12.69 -8.44 -13.72
N GLU A 30 -12.67 -9.77 -13.64
CA GLU A 30 -13.72 -10.54 -12.97
C GLU A 30 -13.77 -10.24 -11.48
N TRP A 31 -12.62 -10.15 -10.82
CA TRP A 31 -12.55 -9.81 -9.40
C TRP A 31 -13.11 -8.42 -9.09
N ASP A 32 -12.80 -7.42 -9.94
CA ASP A 32 -13.36 -6.06 -9.82
C ASP A 32 -14.88 -6.07 -9.99
N GLN A 33 -15.39 -6.76 -11.02
CA GLN A 33 -16.83 -6.82 -11.31
C GLN A 33 -17.64 -7.51 -10.22
N LYS A 34 -17.08 -8.53 -9.58
CA LYS A 34 -17.75 -9.35 -8.56
C LYS A 34 -17.44 -8.91 -7.13
N SER A 35 -16.61 -7.88 -6.96
CA SER A 35 -16.06 -7.52 -5.64
C SER A 35 -15.45 -8.74 -4.92
N PHE A 36 -14.72 -9.56 -5.68
CA PHE A 36 -14.21 -10.83 -5.19
C PHE A 36 -12.81 -10.69 -4.59
N PHE A 37 -12.63 -11.09 -3.33
CA PHE A 37 -11.34 -11.09 -2.65
C PHE A 37 -10.61 -12.42 -2.86
N PRO A 38 -9.51 -12.45 -3.64
CA PRO A 38 -8.91 -13.69 -4.12
C PRO A 38 -7.91 -14.29 -3.12
N LYS A 39 -8.38 -14.88 -2.00
CA LYS A 39 -7.51 -15.43 -0.95
C LYS A 39 -6.49 -16.46 -1.44
N GLU A 40 -6.85 -17.30 -2.40
CA GLU A 40 -5.95 -18.33 -2.92
C GLU A 40 -4.73 -17.71 -3.64
N VAL A 41 -4.89 -16.56 -4.26
CA VAL A 41 -3.78 -15.84 -4.91
C VAL A 41 -2.72 -15.39 -3.89
N PHE A 42 -3.13 -15.05 -2.66
CA PHE A 42 -2.17 -14.67 -1.63
C PHE A 42 -1.33 -15.87 -1.16
N LYS A 43 -1.88 -17.08 -1.14
CA LYS A 43 -1.10 -18.30 -0.87
C LYS A 43 -0.09 -18.56 -1.99
N GLU A 44 -0.48 -18.36 -3.26
CA GLU A 44 0.46 -18.47 -4.38
C GLU A 44 1.55 -17.38 -4.30
N ALA A 45 1.20 -16.15 -3.94
CA ALA A 45 2.14 -15.07 -3.68
C ALA A 45 3.09 -15.37 -2.50
N GLY A 46 2.58 -16.04 -1.45
CA GLY A 46 3.36 -16.51 -0.31
C GLY A 46 4.45 -17.51 -0.69
N LYS A 47 4.17 -18.46 -1.59
CA LYS A 47 5.17 -19.40 -2.12
C LYS A 47 6.35 -18.71 -2.82
N LEU A 48 6.14 -17.49 -3.31
CA LEU A 48 7.17 -16.65 -3.94
C LEU A 48 7.78 -15.62 -2.97
N GLY A 49 7.38 -15.65 -1.68
CA GLY A 49 7.83 -14.72 -0.66
C GLY A 49 7.18 -13.33 -0.73
N PHE A 50 6.21 -13.10 -1.62
CA PHE A 50 5.60 -11.77 -1.79
C PHE A 50 4.69 -11.34 -0.64
N MET A 51 4.28 -12.28 0.23
CA MET A 51 3.53 -11.97 1.44
C MET A 51 4.44 -11.61 2.64
N ALA A 52 5.77 -11.72 2.50
CA ALA A 52 6.74 -11.42 3.56
C ALA A 52 8.04 -10.82 3.00
N MET A 53 7.94 -9.85 2.08
CA MET A 53 9.08 -9.34 1.28
C MET A 53 10.21 -8.78 2.15
N TYR A 54 9.92 -7.91 3.10
CA TYR A 54 10.90 -7.24 3.95
C TYR A 54 10.78 -7.63 5.44
N ILE A 55 10.14 -8.76 5.68
CA ILE A 55 10.09 -9.40 6.99
C ILE A 55 11.42 -10.14 7.23
N PRO A 56 12.00 -10.10 8.43
CA PRO A 56 13.22 -10.85 8.73
C PRO A 56 13.08 -12.35 8.49
N GLU A 57 14.16 -13.01 8.05
CA GLU A 57 14.19 -14.47 7.79
C GLU A 57 13.85 -15.29 9.04
N GLU A 58 14.23 -14.82 10.23
CA GLU A 58 13.88 -15.44 11.52
C GLU A 58 12.37 -15.48 11.80
N HIS A 59 11.58 -14.72 11.04
CA HIS A 59 10.13 -14.69 11.08
C HIS A 59 9.51 -15.15 9.75
N HIS A 60 10.16 -16.06 9.04
CA HIS A 60 9.74 -16.65 7.77
C HIS A 60 9.66 -15.69 6.59
N GLY A 61 10.22 -14.49 6.72
CA GLY A 61 10.31 -13.52 5.62
C GLY A 61 11.49 -13.79 4.68
N ILE A 62 11.58 -13.04 3.59
CA ILE A 62 12.71 -13.13 2.65
C ILE A 62 13.72 -11.98 2.78
N GLY A 63 13.54 -11.08 3.75
CA GLY A 63 14.51 -10.07 4.18
C GLY A 63 14.93 -9.08 3.10
N LEU A 64 14.10 -8.79 2.10
CA LEU A 64 14.43 -7.87 1.02
C LEU A 64 14.57 -6.42 1.51
N SER A 65 15.36 -5.64 0.78
CA SER A 65 15.39 -4.19 0.93
C SER A 65 14.06 -3.56 0.49
N ARG A 66 13.81 -2.32 0.90
CA ARG A 66 12.66 -1.55 0.41
C ARG A 66 12.76 -1.27 -1.07
N LEU A 67 13.97 -1.07 -1.59
CA LEU A 67 14.19 -0.93 -3.01
C LEU A 67 13.72 -2.18 -3.76
N ASP A 68 14.13 -3.38 -3.33
CA ASP A 68 13.76 -4.63 -3.98
C ASP A 68 12.24 -4.86 -3.91
N SER A 69 11.61 -4.59 -2.76
CA SER A 69 10.16 -4.70 -2.61
C SER A 69 9.38 -3.76 -3.53
N THR A 70 9.88 -2.53 -3.79
CA THR A 70 9.22 -1.61 -4.74
C THR A 70 9.24 -2.12 -6.18
N LEU A 71 10.28 -2.85 -6.58
CA LEU A 71 10.34 -3.48 -7.91
C LEU A 71 9.27 -4.57 -8.06
N ILE A 72 9.09 -5.39 -7.02
CA ILE A 72 8.04 -6.42 -6.98
C ILE A 72 6.66 -5.77 -7.01
N MET A 73 6.42 -4.77 -6.14
CA MET A 73 5.12 -4.09 -6.04
C MET A 73 4.71 -3.41 -7.35
N GLU A 74 5.66 -2.84 -8.10
CA GLU A 74 5.41 -2.25 -9.41
C GLU A 74 4.88 -3.30 -10.40
N GLU A 75 5.48 -4.49 -10.45
CA GLU A 75 5.04 -5.55 -11.36
C GLU A 75 3.69 -6.17 -10.93
N LEU A 76 3.49 -6.44 -9.64
CA LEU A 76 2.22 -6.94 -9.14
C LEU A 76 1.05 -6.00 -9.46
N SER A 77 1.26 -4.70 -9.27
CA SER A 77 0.24 -3.69 -9.52
C SER A 77 -0.08 -3.51 -11.00
N ALA A 78 0.88 -3.77 -11.88
CA ALA A 78 0.62 -3.82 -13.33
C ALA A 78 -0.36 -4.94 -13.72
N GLY A 79 -0.41 -6.03 -12.94
CA GLY A 79 -1.38 -7.12 -13.12
C GLY A 79 -2.74 -6.81 -12.48
N CYS A 80 -2.75 -6.42 -11.20
CA CYS A 80 -3.95 -6.02 -10.47
C CYS A 80 -3.62 -5.04 -9.35
N THR A 81 -4.03 -3.80 -9.50
CA THR A 81 -3.78 -2.71 -8.54
C THR A 81 -4.34 -3.02 -7.16
N SER A 82 -5.59 -3.45 -7.10
CA SER A 82 -6.32 -3.74 -5.85
C SER A 82 -5.65 -4.88 -5.06
N THR A 83 -5.28 -5.98 -5.73
CA THR A 83 -4.59 -7.12 -5.10
C THR A 83 -3.19 -6.74 -4.63
N ALA A 84 -2.42 -6.02 -5.46
CA ALA A 84 -1.09 -5.53 -5.06
C ALA A 84 -1.15 -4.59 -3.86
N ALA A 85 -2.15 -3.69 -3.82
CA ALA A 85 -2.36 -2.81 -2.69
C ALA A 85 -2.65 -3.59 -1.39
N PHE A 86 -3.43 -4.68 -1.44
CA PHE A 86 -3.63 -5.52 -0.27
C PHE A 86 -2.34 -6.25 0.16
N VAL A 87 -1.54 -6.75 -0.78
CA VAL A 87 -0.20 -7.30 -0.49
C VAL A 87 0.68 -6.28 0.25
N SER A 88 0.61 -4.99 -0.15
CA SER A 88 1.30 -3.90 0.56
C SER A 88 0.84 -3.75 2.01
N ILE A 89 -0.48 -3.73 2.23
CA ILE A 89 -1.07 -3.56 3.57
C ILE A 89 -0.70 -4.74 4.47
N HIS A 90 -0.81 -5.96 3.96
CA HIS A 90 -0.42 -7.17 4.68
C HIS A 90 1.05 -7.13 5.09
N ASN A 91 1.96 -6.84 4.16
CA ASN A 91 3.40 -6.74 4.45
C ASN A 91 3.70 -5.63 5.47
N MET A 92 3.01 -4.48 5.41
CA MET A 92 3.17 -3.40 6.39
C MET A 92 2.74 -3.84 7.79
N ALA A 93 1.54 -4.42 7.91
CA ALA A 93 1.01 -4.91 9.18
C ALA A 93 1.87 -6.04 9.75
N PHE A 94 2.26 -7.00 8.92
CA PHE A 94 3.12 -8.10 9.33
C PHE A 94 4.52 -7.62 9.76
N ASN A 95 5.13 -6.67 9.04
CA ASN A 95 6.43 -6.12 9.44
C ASN A 95 6.39 -5.41 10.80
N MET A 96 5.31 -4.67 11.08
CA MET A 96 5.14 -4.07 12.41
C MET A 96 5.01 -5.14 13.49
N PHE A 97 4.23 -6.17 13.24
CA PHE A 97 4.06 -7.30 14.14
C PHE A 97 5.37 -8.06 14.37
N ALA A 98 6.09 -8.41 13.30
CA ALA A 98 7.35 -9.15 13.38
C ALA A 98 8.47 -8.39 14.11
N ARG A 99 8.51 -7.06 13.97
CA ARG A 99 9.56 -6.24 14.60
C ARG A 99 9.31 -5.91 16.06
N TYR A 100 8.04 -5.79 16.46
CA TYR A 100 7.67 -5.18 17.75
C TYR A 100 6.80 -6.08 18.62
N GLY A 101 6.33 -7.21 18.12
CA GLY A 101 5.55 -8.18 18.88
C GLY A 101 6.41 -8.97 19.87
N GLN A 102 5.75 -9.64 20.80
CA GLN A 102 6.41 -10.59 21.71
C GLN A 102 6.76 -11.89 20.97
N LYS A 103 7.92 -12.46 21.23
CA LYS A 103 8.47 -13.61 20.48
C LYS A 103 7.50 -14.78 20.41
N GLU A 104 6.84 -15.07 21.52
CA GLU A 104 5.90 -16.19 21.62
C GLU A 104 4.65 -15.96 20.77
N VAL A 105 4.19 -14.71 20.66
CA VAL A 105 3.04 -14.35 19.82
C VAL A 105 3.44 -14.33 18.35
N ILE A 106 4.60 -13.78 18.01
CA ILE A 106 5.13 -13.79 16.64
C ILE A 106 5.24 -15.22 16.12
N ALA A 107 5.80 -16.15 16.91
CA ALA A 107 6.00 -17.55 16.54
C ALA A 107 4.69 -18.28 16.19
N GLN A 108 3.55 -17.85 16.75
CA GLN A 108 2.24 -18.46 16.47
C GLN A 108 1.66 -18.05 15.11
N TRP A 109 2.10 -16.94 14.54
CA TRP A 109 1.47 -16.32 13.38
C TRP A 109 2.36 -16.21 12.15
N SER A 110 3.68 -16.05 12.36
CA SER A 110 4.60 -15.61 11.30
C SER A 110 4.68 -16.55 10.11
N GLU A 111 4.69 -17.88 10.32
CA GLU A 111 4.74 -18.86 9.24
C GLU A 111 3.50 -18.76 8.34
N ALA A 112 2.29 -18.77 8.94
CA ALA A 112 1.04 -18.72 8.20
C ALA A 112 0.82 -17.35 7.52
N LEU A 113 1.30 -16.24 8.13
CA LEU A 113 1.28 -14.91 7.51
C LEU A 113 2.25 -14.86 6.32
N ALA A 114 3.46 -15.38 6.45
CA ALA A 114 4.44 -15.42 5.36
C ALA A 114 3.99 -16.30 4.18
N ALA A 115 3.31 -17.42 4.49
CA ALA A 115 2.72 -18.29 3.49
C ALA A 115 1.46 -17.72 2.81
N GLY A 116 0.90 -16.60 3.31
CA GLY A 116 -0.37 -16.05 2.83
C GLY A 116 -1.59 -16.91 3.16
N GLU A 117 -1.45 -17.88 4.07
CA GLU A 117 -2.53 -18.70 4.61
C GLU A 117 -3.39 -17.91 5.60
N LYS A 118 -2.74 -17.02 6.35
CA LYS A 118 -3.36 -16.01 7.20
C LYS A 118 -2.98 -14.62 6.73
N LEU A 119 -3.91 -13.68 6.92
CA LEU A 119 -3.80 -12.34 6.41
C LEU A 119 -3.86 -11.31 7.54
N ALA A 120 -3.18 -10.18 7.37
CA ALA A 120 -3.14 -9.11 8.35
C ALA A 120 -3.68 -7.79 7.80
N SER A 121 -4.41 -7.05 8.66
CA SER A 121 -4.90 -5.69 8.40
C SER A 121 -4.25 -4.67 9.31
N TYR A 122 -4.13 -3.44 8.80
CA TYR A 122 -3.63 -2.28 9.53
C TYR A 122 -4.80 -1.37 9.96
N CYS A 123 -4.99 -1.17 11.27
CA CYS A 123 -6.17 -0.56 11.85
C CYS A 123 -5.83 0.73 12.60
N LEU A 124 -5.57 1.83 11.87
CA LEU A 124 -5.28 3.16 12.44
C LEU A 124 -6.51 4.06 12.36
N THR A 125 -7.07 4.25 11.17
CA THR A 125 -8.09 5.24 10.86
C THR A 125 -9.39 5.01 11.60
N GLU A 126 -10.03 6.09 12.03
CA GLU A 126 -11.36 6.11 12.65
C GLU A 126 -12.30 7.05 11.90
N PRO A 127 -13.63 6.96 12.09
CA PRO A 127 -14.58 7.86 11.45
C PRO A 127 -14.28 9.34 11.69
N GLY A 128 -13.76 9.70 12.86
CA GLY A 128 -13.38 11.07 13.23
C GLY A 128 -11.89 11.40 13.12
N ALA A 129 -11.02 10.43 12.76
CA ALA A 129 -9.57 10.61 12.78
C ALA A 129 -8.91 9.91 11.55
N GLY A 130 -8.86 10.64 10.45
CA GLY A 130 -8.14 10.24 9.23
C GLY A 130 -6.77 10.90 9.14
N SER A 131 -6.69 12.10 8.55
CA SER A 131 -5.43 12.86 8.43
C SER A 131 -4.87 13.29 9.80
N ASP A 132 -5.74 13.57 10.75
CA ASP A 132 -5.38 13.80 12.16
C ASP A 132 -5.42 12.48 12.95
N ALA A 133 -4.55 11.55 12.58
CA ALA A 133 -4.50 10.21 13.15
C ALA A 133 -4.18 10.18 14.64
N ALA A 134 -3.53 11.23 15.18
CA ALA A 134 -3.24 11.35 16.60
C ALA A 134 -4.50 11.60 17.46
N SER A 135 -5.61 12.02 16.83
CA SER A 135 -6.90 12.26 17.49
C SER A 135 -7.78 11.02 17.58
N LEU A 136 -7.26 9.82 17.30
CA LEU A 136 -8.00 8.57 17.46
C LEU A 136 -8.54 8.41 18.90
N THR A 137 -9.71 7.80 19.00
CA THR A 137 -10.50 7.68 20.24
C THR A 137 -10.70 6.24 20.72
N THR A 138 -10.44 5.23 19.89
CA THR A 138 -10.46 3.81 20.31
C THR A 138 -9.56 3.66 21.53
N LYS A 139 -10.11 3.12 22.63
CA LYS A 139 -9.41 2.93 23.91
C LYS A 139 -8.96 1.50 24.12
N ALA A 140 -7.89 1.34 24.89
CA ALA A 140 -7.41 0.07 25.43
C ALA A 140 -7.12 0.25 26.91
N GLU A 141 -8.03 -0.21 27.75
CA GLU A 141 -7.90 -0.10 29.22
C GLU A 141 -7.27 -1.38 29.79
N LYS A 142 -6.21 -1.21 30.59
CA LYS A 142 -5.55 -2.34 31.24
C LYS A 142 -6.35 -2.81 32.44
N LYS A 143 -6.75 -4.08 32.47
CA LYS A 143 -7.53 -4.70 33.55
C LYS A 143 -7.18 -6.18 33.70
N ASP A 144 -6.85 -6.61 34.91
CA ASP A 144 -6.65 -8.01 35.29
C ASP A 144 -5.70 -8.81 34.36
N GLY A 145 -4.56 -8.19 33.95
CA GLY A 145 -3.59 -8.82 33.07
C GLY A 145 -3.98 -8.86 31.58
N GLN A 146 -4.96 -8.07 31.20
CA GLN A 146 -5.45 -7.93 29.82
C GLN A 146 -5.64 -6.46 29.44
N TYR A 147 -5.78 -6.18 28.14
CA TYR A 147 -6.31 -4.93 27.63
C TYR A 147 -7.72 -5.13 27.13
N ILE A 148 -8.63 -4.22 27.50
CA ILE A 148 -10.01 -4.21 27.03
C ILE A 148 -10.15 -3.09 26.00
N LEU A 149 -10.38 -3.48 24.74
CA LEU A 149 -10.49 -2.55 23.62
C LEU A 149 -11.96 -2.17 23.38
N ASN A 150 -12.20 -0.86 23.25
CA ASN A 150 -13.51 -0.27 22.92
C ASN A 150 -13.34 0.85 21.90
N GLY A 151 -14.11 0.81 20.80
CA GLY A 151 -14.08 1.83 19.76
C GLY A 151 -14.42 1.33 18.38
N THR A 152 -14.13 2.15 17.35
CA THR A 152 -14.44 1.81 15.96
C THR A 152 -13.32 2.25 15.05
N LYS A 153 -12.85 1.33 14.19
CA LYS A 153 -11.93 1.62 13.08
C LYS A 153 -12.68 1.72 11.76
N ALA A 154 -12.20 2.57 10.86
CA ALA A 154 -12.85 2.87 9.59
C ALA A 154 -11.91 2.67 8.40
N PHE A 155 -12.49 2.33 7.26
CA PHE A 155 -11.77 2.12 6.00
C PHE A 155 -10.65 1.09 6.11
N ILE A 156 -10.90 0.00 6.84
CA ILE A 156 -9.90 -1.03 7.06
C ILE A 156 -9.93 -2.03 5.91
N SER A 157 -8.85 -2.06 5.13
CA SER A 157 -8.67 -3.00 4.04
C SER A 157 -8.48 -4.43 4.58
N GLY A 158 -9.20 -5.37 3.99
CA GLY A 158 -9.23 -6.76 4.41
C GLY A 158 -10.14 -7.04 5.61
N ALA A 159 -10.80 -6.04 6.20
CA ALA A 159 -11.66 -6.23 7.36
C ALA A 159 -12.79 -7.23 7.06
N GLY A 160 -12.97 -8.17 7.98
CA GLY A 160 -13.91 -9.30 7.84
C GLY A 160 -13.31 -10.53 7.13
N GLU A 161 -12.18 -10.38 6.44
CA GLU A 161 -11.54 -11.45 5.67
C GLU A 161 -10.09 -11.74 6.11
N THR A 162 -9.52 -10.91 6.99
CA THR A 162 -8.18 -11.09 7.55
C THR A 162 -8.22 -11.72 8.94
N ASP A 163 -7.11 -12.31 9.36
CA ASP A 163 -6.99 -13.10 10.59
C ASP A 163 -6.34 -12.34 11.74
N LEU A 164 -5.47 -11.36 11.44
CA LEU A 164 -4.75 -10.56 12.42
C LEU A 164 -4.93 -9.07 12.17
N LEU A 165 -5.33 -8.33 13.19
CA LEU A 165 -5.54 -6.88 13.14
C LEU A 165 -4.43 -6.19 13.93
N ILE A 166 -3.69 -5.28 13.29
CA ILE A 166 -2.69 -4.43 13.95
C ILE A 166 -3.38 -3.11 14.31
N VAL A 167 -3.78 -3.00 15.57
CA VAL A 167 -4.72 -1.99 16.06
C VAL A 167 -4.00 -0.92 16.88
N MET A 168 -4.11 0.35 16.48
CA MET A 168 -3.71 1.49 17.30
C MET A 168 -4.87 1.90 18.21
N ALA A 169 -4.63 1.93 19.52
CA ALA A 169 -5.63 2.32 20.52
C ALA A 169 -5.00 3.17 21.63
N ARG A 170 -5.81 3.99 22.26
CA ARG A 170 -5.39 4.90 23.31
C ARG A 170 -5.35 4.22 24.67
N THR A 171 -4.17 4.21 25.29
CA THR A 171 -3.94 3.72 26.67
C THR A 171 -3.85 4.84 27.68
N SER A 172 -3.69 6.11 27.25
CA SER A 172 -3.71 7.30 28.12
C SER A 172 -4.05 8.58 27.33
N ASP A 173 -4.35 9.66 28.05
CA ASP A 173 -4.71 10.96 27.48
C ASP A 173 -3.48 11.83 27.09
N ASN A 174 -2.31 11.23 26.91
CA ASN A 174 -1.06 11.95 26.60
C ASN A 174 -0.88 12.20 25.07
N GLY A 175 -1.91 12.68 24.38
CA GLY A 175 -1.86 12.99 22.96
C GLY A 175 -1.36 11.80 22.12
N ALA A 176 -0.43 12.02 21.21
CA ALA A 176 0.17 10.96 20.38
C ALA A 176 0.96 9.93 21.23
N LYS A 177 1.55 10.36 22.34
CA LYS A 177 2.27 9.48 23.29
C LYS A 177 1.34 8.62 24.16
N GLY A 178 0.04 8.84 24.10
CA GLY A 178 -0.97 8.00 24.74
C GLY A 178 -1.47 6.86 23.87
N ILE A 179 -0.97 6.71 22.64
CA ILE A 179 -1.39 5.68 21.69
C ILE A 179 -0.45 4.48 21.74
N SER A 180 -1.01 3.29 21.90
CA SER A 180 -0.32 1.99 21.89
C SER A 180 -0.75 1.17 20.66
N CYS A 181 0.00 0.11 20.34
CA CYS A 181 -0.27 -0.75 19.21
C CYS A 181 -0.44 -2.19 19.67
N PHE A 182 -1.43 -2.90 19.14
CA PHE A 182 -1.81 -4.24 19.56
C PHE A 182 -1.96 -5.17 18.36
N ALA A 183 -1.55 -6.44 18.54
CA ALA A 183 -1.87 -7.54 17.64
C ALA A 183 -3.15 -8.23 18.13
N VAL A 184 -4.25 -8.09 17.41
CA VAL A 184 -5.56 -8.58 17.82
C VAL A 184 -6.03 -9.66 16.84
N PRO A 185 -6.23 -10.93 17.28
CA PRO A 185 -6.85 -11.94 16.45
C PRO A 185 -8.26 -11.49 16.01
N ALA A 186 -8.56 -11.62 14.73
CA ALA A 186 -9.78 -11.06 14.14
C ALA A 186 -11.07 -11.77 14.58
N ASP A 187 -10.95 -12.97 15.14
CA ASP A 187 -12.03 -13.79 15.70
C ASP A 187 -12.26 -13.56 17.21
N THR A 188 -11.55 -12.59 17.82
CA THR A 188 -11.70 -12.29 19.25
C THR A 188 -13.14 -11.83 19.54
N LYS A 189 -13.74 -12.40 20.60
CA LYS A 189 -15.10 -12.06 21.03
C LYS A 189 -15.23 -10.54 21.27
N GLY A 190 -16.31 -9.95 20.78
CA GLY A 190 -16.57 -8.52 20.88
C GLY A 190 -16.15 -7.73 19.64
N ILE A 191 -15.52 -8.38 18.65
CA ILE A 191 -15.28 -7.79 17.33
C ILE A 191 -16.47 -8.03 16.43
N SER A 192 -16.91 -6.97 15.74
CA SER A 192 -17.91 -7.06 14.67
C SER A 192 -17.54 -6.15 13.50
N TYR A 193 -18.04 -6.50 12.33
CA TYR A 193 -17.71 -5.84 11.07
C TYR A 193 -18.94 -5.13 10.51
N GLY A 194 -18.73 -3.90 10.04
CA GLY A 194 -19.75 -3.16 9.32
C GLY A 194 -19.99 -3.75 7.92
N LYS A 195 -20.97 -3.16 7.22
CA LYS A 195 -21.17 -3.46 5.80
C LYS A 195 -19.93 -3.07 5.00
N GLU A 196 -19.59 -3.87 4.00
CA GLU A 196 -18.55 -3.52 3.04
C GLU A 196 -18.90 -2.22 2.32
N GLU A 197 -17.91 -1.32 2.18
CA GLU A 197 -18.05 -0.04 1.50
C GLU A 197 -18.20 -0.24 -0.02
N ASP A 198 -19.17 0.43 -0.61
CA ASP A 198 -19.34 0.51 -2.06
C ASP A 198 -18.35 1.56 -2.62
N LYS A 199 -17.26 1.10 -3.17
CA LYS A 199 -16.10 1.92 -3.52
C LYS A 199 -16.06 2.27 -5.01
N LEU A 200 -15.41 3.38 -5.35
CA LEU A 200 -15.09 3.75 -6.73
C LEU A 200 -14.16 2.71 -7.40
N GLY A 201 -13.16 2.23 -6.67
CA GLY A 201 -12.15 1.27 -7.12
C GLY A 201 -11.66 0.41 -5.95
N TRP A 202 -10.62 -0.42 -6.20
CA TRP A 202 -10.15 -1.43 -5.25
C TRP A 202 -11.27 -2.42 -4.85
N ASN A 203 -12.14 -2.73 -5.80
CA ASN A 203 -13.31 -3.56 -5.50
C ASN A 203 -12.96 -5.01 -5.16
N SER A 204 -11.80 -5.51 -5.61
CA SER A 204 -11.34 -6.87 -5.29
C SER A 204 -10.67 -7.01 -3.91
N GLN A 205 -10.85 -6.04 -3.01
CA GLN A 205 -10.51 -6.19 -1.61
C GLN A 205 -11.61 -5.57 -0.74
N PRO A 206 -12.06 -6.25 0.34
CA PRO A 206 -13.08 -5.72 1.23
C PRO A 206 -12.51 -4.53 2.02
N THR A 207 -13.38 -3.59 2.33
CA THR A 207 -13.08 -2.43 3.19
C THR A 207 -14.31 -2.13 4.00
N CYS A 208 -14.22 -2.19 5.33
CA CYS A 208 -15.36 -1.87 6.18
C CYS A 208 -14.94 -1.25 7.53
N LEU A 209 -15.92 -0.93 8.34
CA LEU A 209 -15.76 -0.59 9.76
C LEU A 209 -15.42 -1.86 10.55
N ILE A 210 -14.63 -1.69 11.62
CA ILE A 210 -14.44 -2.71 12.65
C ILE A 210 -14.87 -2.09 13.98
N HIS A 211 -15.81 -2.74 14.66
CA HIS A 211 -16.26 -2.34 15.99
C HIS A 211 -15.64 -3.25 17.04
N PHE A 212 -15.17 -2.65 18.12
CA PHE A 212 -14.61 -3.30 19.29
C PHE A 212 -15.49 -2.99 20.48
N GLU A 213 -16.13 -4.02 21.07
CA GLU A 213 -17.02 -3.93 22.22
C GLU A 213 -16.51 -4.87 23.30
N ASP A 214 -15.84 -4.31 24.33
CA ASP A 214 -15.22 -5.07 25.41
C ASP A 214 -14.31 -6.20 24.95
N VAL A 215 -13.50 -5.94 23.89
CA VAL A 215 -12.59 -6.91 23.33
C VAL A 215 -11.40 -7.11 24.23
N ALA A 216 -11.33 -8.27 24.89
CA ALA A 216 -10.26 -8.62 25.81
C ALA A 216 -9.10 -9.30 25.08
N ILE A 217 -7.91 -8.75 25.20
CA ILE A 217 -6.66 -9.29 24.64
C ILE A 217 -5.58 -9.41 25.74
N PRO A 218 -4.76 -10.48 25.72
CA PRO A 218 -3.66 -10.65 26.67
C PRO A 218 -2.62 -9.52 26.60
N GLU A 219 -1.96 -9.18 27.70
CA GLU A 219 -0.93 -8.14 27.75
C GLU A 219 0.22 -8.37 26.76
N ASN A 220 0.59 -9.62 26.49
CA ASN A 220 1.65 -9.97 25.55
C ASN A 220 1.28 -9.71 24.06
N HIS A 221 0.06 -9.29 23.76
CA HIS A 221 -0.35 -8.81 22.45
C HIS A 221 -0.04 -7.33 22.20
N LEU A 222 0.49 -6.61 23.22
CA LEU A 222 1.04 -5.26 23.04
C LEU A 222 2.31 -5.32 22.20
N LEU A 223 2.38 -4.52 21.15
CA LEU A 223 3.58 -4.33 20.33
C LEU A 223 4.47 -3.25 20.97
N SER A 224 5.73 -3.61 21.28
CA SER A 224 6.68 -2.73 21.97
C SER A 224 6.20 -2.36 23.38
N GLU A 225 6.02 -1.07 23.66
CA GLU A 225 5.64 -0.50 24.96
C GLU A 225 4.39 0.38 24.81
N GLU A 226 3.68 0.59 25.93
CA GLU A 226 2.59 1.58 25.96
C GLU A 226 3.09 2.96 25.52
N GLY A 227 2.24 3.66 24.77
CA GLY A 227 2.54 5.01 24.26
C GLY A 227 3.46 5.08 23.04
N LYS A 228 3.94 3.93 22.54
CA LYS A 228 4.79 3.88 21.34
C LYS A 228 4.00 3.65 20.05
N GLY A 229 2.72 3.31 20.13
CA GLY A 229 1.91 2.90 18.98
C GLY A 229 1.86 3.94 17.86
N PHE A 230 1.80 5.23 18.16
CA PHE A 230 1.81 6.27 17.13
C PHE A 230 3.15 6.34 16.37
N THR A 231 4.27 6.19 17.09
CA THR A 231 5.60 6.13 16.45
C THR A 231 5.71 4.94 15.51
N LEU A 232 5.29 3.74 15.98
CA LEU A 232 5.28 2.52 15.15
C LEU A 232 4.39 2.68 13.92
N ALA A 233 3.22 3.30 14.08
CA ALA A 233 2.32 3.58 12.97
C ALA A 233 2.95 4.49 11.90
N MET A 234 3.65 5.55 12.30
CA MET A 234 4.32 6.47 11.37
C MET A 234 5.51 5.82 10.66
N GLU A 235 6.28 4.99 11.35
CA GLU A 235 7.36 4.19 10.75
C GLU A 235 6.83 3.19 9.72
N GLY A 236 5.72 2.51 10.03
CA GLY A 236 5.04 1.62 9.08
C GLY A 236 4.60 2.36 7.83
N LEU A 237 4.03 3.55 7.99
CA LEU A 237 3.55 4.38 6.89
C LEU A 237 4.67 4.87 5.96
N ASP A 238 5.90 5.10 6.42
CA ASP A 238 6.99 5.49 5.52
C ASP A 238 7.25 4.41 4.46
N GLY A 239 7.25 3.14 4.87
CA GLY A 239 7.33 2.01 3.93
C GLY A 239 6.08 1.83 3.08
N GLY A 240 4.90 1.96 3.67
CA GLY A 240 3.62 1.88 2.97
C GLY A 240 3.49 2.92 1.85
N ARG A 241 3.93 4.17 2.11
CA ARG A 241 3.97 5.25 1.10
C ARG A 241 4.78 4.86 -0.14
N LEU A 242 5.92 4.18 0.04
CA LEU A 242 6.73 3.68 -1.08
C LEU A 242 6.01 2.57 -1.85
N ASN A 243 5.35 1.66 -1.15
CA ASN A 243 4.60 0.58 -1.78
C ASN A 243 3.44 1.14 -2.63
N ILE A 244 2.66 2.09 -2.10
CA ILE A 244 1.56 2.72 -2.85
C ILE A 244 2.08 3.57 -4.02
N ALA A 245 3.22 4.23 -3.85
CA ALA A 245 3.90 4.91 -4.96
C ALA A 245 4.27 3.90 -6.07
N ALA A 246 4.83 2.74 -5.71
CA ALA A 246 5.16 1.67 -6.65
C ALA A 246 3.91 1.08 -7.31
N CYS A 247 2.82 0.87 -6.56
CA CYS A 247 1.53 0.47 -7.13
C CYS A 247 1.02 1.48 -8.16
N SER A 248 1.14 2.78 -7.88
CA SER A 248 0.73 3.82 -8.84
C SER A 248 1.53 3.76 -10.14
N VAL A 249 2.85 3.55 -10.02
CA VAL A 249 3.75 3.43 -11.18
C VAL A 249 3.46 2.14 -11.97
N GLY A 250 3.21 1.02 -11.29
CA GLY A 250 2.86 -0.25 -11.94
C GLY A 250 1.56 -0.16 -12.74
N THR A 251 0.52 0.41 -12.15
CA THR A 251 -0.76 0.64 -12.83
C THR A 251 -0.63 1.62 -13.99
N ALA A 252 0.13 2.71 -13.81
CA ALA A 252 0.41 3.68 -14.86
C ALA A 252 1.20 3.04 -16.03
N LYS A 253 2.17 2.17 -15.74
CA LYS A 253 2.91 1.38 -16.73
C LYS A 253 1.97 0.51 -17.56
N ALA A 254 1.04 -0.22 -16.92
CA ALA A 254 0.05 -1.05 -17.59
C ALA A 254 -0.89 -0.19 -18.46
N SER A 255 -1.33 0.96 -17.96
CA SER A 255 -2.16 1.90 -18.69
C SER A 255 -1.46 2.50 -19.91
N LEU A 256 -0.20 2.91 -19.75
CA LEU A 256 0.60 3.44 -20.86
C LEU A 256 0.83 2.37 -21.94
N LYS A 257 1.10 1.12 -21.53
CA LYS A 257 1.24 -0.01 -22.46
C LYS A 257 -0.05 -0.21 -23.26
N ALA A 258 -1.20 -0.34 -22.59
CA ALA A 258 -2.49 -0.51 -23.24
C ALA A 258 -2.82 0.65 -24.20
N ALA A 259 -2.57 1.90 -23.78
CA ALA A 259 -2.78 3.07 -24.63
C ALA A 259 -1.87 3.05 -25.86
N THR A 260 -0.59 2.67 -25.70
CA THR A 260 0.38 2.58 -26.82
C THR A 260 -0.05 1.57 -27.86
N GLU A 261 -0.49 0.38 -27.44
CA GLU A 261 -0.99 -0.67 -28.31
C GLU A 261 -2.27 -0.19 -29.03
N TYR A 262 -3.22 0.36 -28.29
CA TYR A 262 -4.49 0.82 -28.85
C TYR A 262 -4.30 1.92 -29.92
N VAL A 263 -3.46 2.95 -29.67
CA VAL A 263 -3.29 4.05 -30.62
C VAL A 263 -2.59 3.64 -31.91
N GLN A 264 -1.82 2.54 -31.90
CA GLN A 264 -1.19 1.96 -33.12
C GLN A 264 -2.20 1.23 -34.00
N GLU A 265 -3.20 0.59 -33.39
CA GLU A 265 -4.22 -0.19 -34.13
C GLU A 265 -5.41 0.67 -34.53
N ARG A 266 -5.86 1.57 -33.66
CA ARG A 266 -7.05 2.41 -33.89
C ARG A 266 -6.81 3.44 -34.97
N LYS A 267 -7.67 3.46 -35.98
CA LYS A 267 -7.62 4.41 -37.10
C LYS A 267 -8.78 5.39 -37.04
N GLN A 268 -8.48 6.66 -37.23
CA GLN A 268 -9.44 7.75 -37.49
C GLN A 268 -8.84 8.74 -38.50
N PHE A 269 -9.65 9.42 -39.25
CA PHE A 269 -9.19 10.32 -40.31
C PHE A 269 -8.22 9.62 -41.31
N LYS A 270 -8.49 8.33 -41.60
CA LYS A 270 -7.78 7.46 -42.55
C LYS A 270 -6.34 7.06 -42.15
N LYS A 271 -5.92 7.28 -40.89
CA LYS A 271 -4.60 6.88 -40.40
C LYS A 271 -4.68 6.41 -38.94
N ALA A 272 -3.63 5.75 -38.45
CA ALA A 272 -3.54 5.38 -37.06
C ALA A 272 -3.51 6.64 -36.16
N ILE A 273 -4.15 6.58 -35.00
CA ILE A 273 -4.15 7.76 -34.11
C ILE A 273 -2.75 8.03 -33.54
N SER A 274 -1.84 7.06 -33.52
CA SER A 274 -0.42 7.25 -33.20
C SER A 274 0.34 8.14 -34.21
N GLU A 275 -0.19 8.36 -35.39
CA GLU A 275 0.44 9.24 -36.41
C GLU A 275 0.17 10.74 -36.17
N PHE A 276 -0.72 11.09 -35.24
CA PHE A 276 -0.97 12.48 -34.85
C PHE A 276 0.07 12.95 -33.82
N GLN A 277 0.70 14.10 -34.06
CA GLN A 277 1.70 14.67 -33.16
C GLN A 277 1.17 14.86 -31.73
N ALA A 278 -0.08 15.30 -31.56
CA ALA A 278 -0.70 15.46 -30.25
C ALA A 278 -0.73 14.13 -29.45
N THR A 279 -0.97 12.99 -30.11
CA THR A 279 -0.89 11.66 -29.49
C THR A 279 0.54 11.32 -29.11
N GLN A 280 1.49 11.58 -30.01
CA GLN A 280 2.92 11.31 -29.75
C GLN A 280 3.45 12.12 -28.57
N PHE A 281 3.06 13.39 -28.45
CA PHE A 281 3.44 14.27 -27.33
C PHE A 281 2.89 13.73 -26.00
N LYS A 282 1.61 13.32 -25.96
CA LYS A 282 1.01 12.70 -24.77
C LYS A 282 1.77 11.43 -24.33
N LEU A 283 2.08 10.52 -25.25
CA LEU A 283 2.84 9.31 -24.95
C LEU A 283 4.25 9.63 -24.42
N ALA A 284 4.93 10.63 -24.99
CA ALA A 284 6.23 11.09 -24.55
C ALA A 284 6.19 11.68 -23.13
N ASP A 285 5.19 12.50 -22.82
CA ASP A 285 4.99 13.08 -21.49
C ASP A 285 4.66 11.98 -20.46
N MET A 286 3.74 11.07 -20.78
CA MET A 286 3.38 9.93 -19.93
C MET A 286 4.61 9.07 -19.58
N LEU A 287 5.45 8.75 -20.57
CA LEU A 287 6.67 7.95 -20.35
C LEU A 287 7.69 8.71 -19.50
N THR A 288 7.87 10.01 -19.73
CA THR A 288 8.79 10.86 -18.97
C THR A 288 8.38 10.93 -17.50
N GLU A 289 7.11 11.18 -17.22
CA GLU A 289 6.55 11.24 -15.87
C GLU A 289 6.62 9.89 -15.15
N LEU A 290 6.39 8.79 -15.87
CA LEU A 290 6.54 7.43 -15.36
C LEU A 290 8.00 7.15 -14.95
N ALA A 291 8.95 7.48 -15.81
CA ALA A 291 10.38 7.29 -15.56
C ALA A 291 10.85 8.12 -14.36
N ALA A 292 10.47 9.40 -14.29
CA ALA A 292 10.79 10.29 -13.18
C ALA A 292 10.20 9.78 -11.85
N SER A 293 8.94 9.33 -11.86
CA SER A 293 8.27 8.76 -10.68
C SER A 293 9.01 7.52 -10.16
N ARG A 294 9.42 6.62 -11.06
CA ARG A 294 10.19 5.42 -10.72
C ARG A 294 11.53 5.77 -10.05
N GLN A 295 12.26 6.76 -10.57
CA GLN A 295 13.53 7.17 -9.97
C GLN A 295 13.34 7.82 -8.59
N MET A 296 12.29 8.62 -8.41
CA MET A 296 11.95 9.20 -7.11
C MET A 296 11.66 8.11 -6.05
N ILE A 297 10.93 7.05 -6.42
CA ILE A 297 10.65 5.91 -5.53
C ILE A 297 11.95 5.20 -5.16
N ARG A 298 12.80 4.88 -6.14
CA ARG A 298 14.08 4.17 -5.91
C ARG A 298 15.00 4.97 -4.98
N TYR A 299 15.08 6.27 -5.18
CA TYR A 299 15.87 7.13 -4.32
C TYR A 299 15.32 7.21 -2.89
N ALA A 300 14.02 7.34 -2.73
CA ALA A 300 13.38 7.33 -1.42
C ALA A 300 13.53 5.97 -0.70
N ALA A 301 13.41 4.86 -1.43
CA ALA A 301 13.67 3.52 -0.91
C ALA A 301 15.11 3.37 -0.41
N PHE A 302 16.10 3.82 -1.19
CA PHE A 302 17.50 3.85 -0.76
C PHE A 302 17.70 4.67 0.54
N LYS A 303 17.05 5.84 0.66
CA LYS A 303 17.11 6.64 1.89
C LYS A 303 16.50 5.93 3.08
N LEU A 304 15.39 5.20 2.86
CA LEU A 304 14.72 4.42 3.91
C LEU A 304 15.57 3.22 4.35
N ASP A 305 16.12 2.46 3.41
CA ASP A 305 16.98 1.30 3.67
C ASP A 305 18.24 1.67 4.46
N ASN A 306 18.79 2.85 4.20
CA ASN A 306 19.97 3.37 4.90
C ASN A 306 19.63 4.20 6.16
N ASN A 307 18.39 4.17 6.61
CA ASN A 307 17.92 4.93 7.79
C ASN A 307 18.34 6.40 7.79
N HIS A 308 18.34 7.03 6.60
CA HIS A 308 18.75 8.41 6.43
C HIS A 308 17.85 9.38 7.21
N VAL A 309 18.40 10.47 7.72
CA VAL A 309 17.69 11.47 8.52
C VAL A 309 16.47 12.06 7.78
N ASP A 310 16.53 12.17 6.47
CA ASP A 310 15.47 12.72 5.61
C ASP A 310 14.51 11.67 5.02
N LYS A 311 14.66 10.39 5.39
CA LYS A 311 13.90 9.26 4.81
C LYS A 311 12.39 9.53 4.71
N THR A 312 11.78 10.06 5.77
CA THR A 312 10.34 10.36 5.83
C THR A 312 9.93 11.42 4.79
N ALA A 313 10.73 12.49 4.63
CA ALA A 313 10.47 13.52 3.63
C ALA A 313 10.60 12.97 2.21
N PHE A 314 11.61 12.12 1.94
CA PHE A 314 11.77 11.48 0.64
C PHE A 314 10.65 10.49 0.34
N CYS A 315 10.19 9.70 1.31
CA CYS A 315 9.01 8.83 1.15
C CYS A 315 7.74 9.64 0.84
N ALA A 316 7.57 10.79 1.52
CA ALA A 316 6.45 11.69 1.25
C ALA A 316 6.54 12.32 -0.16
N MET A 317 7.73 12.75 -0.60
CA MET A 317 7.94 13.26 -1.96
C MET A 317 7.65 12.20 -3.02
N ALA A 318 8.17 10.99 -2.85
CA ALA A 318 7.98 9.88 -3.77
C ALA A 318 6.49 9.51 -3.87
N LYS A 319 5.80 9.36 -2.74
CA LYS A 319 4.38 9.04 -2.71
C LYS A 319 3.55 10.11 -3.43
N ARG A 320 3.71 11.38 -3.06
CA ARG A 320 2.97 12.48 -3.68
C ARG A 320 3.21 12.54 -5.19
N PHE A 321 4.47 12.54 -5.60
CA PHE A 321 4.84 12.69 -7.01
C PHE A 321 4.34 11.52 -7.86
N ALA A 322 4.61 10.28 -7.40
CA ALA A 322 4.23 9.08 -8.15
C ALA A 322 2.71 8.87 -8.21
N THR A 323 1.96 9.21 -7.16
CA THR A 323 0.50 9.04 -7.18
C THR A 323 -0.21 10.13 -7.97
N ASP A 324 0.30 11.38 -7.99
CA ASP A 324 -0.22 12.45 -8.86
C ASP A 324 0.03 12.10 -10.33
N ASN A 325 1.25 11.73 -10.70
CA ASN A 325 1.60 11.36 -12.08
C ASN A 325 0.98 10.04 -12.52
N GLY A 326 0.94 9.03 -11.65
CA GLY A 326 0.32 7.75 -11.95
C GLY A 326 -1.16 7.90 -12.30
N PHE A 327 -1.89 8.68 -11.52
CA PHE A 327 -3.30 8.99 -11.83
C PHE A 327 -3.43 9.74 -13.16
N LYS A 328 -2.60 10.76 -13.41
CA LYS A 328 -2.61 11.52 -14.67
C LYS A 328 -2.34 10.61 -15.88
N ILE A 329 -1.39 9.68 -15.77
CA ILE A 329 -1.09 8.72 -16.84
C ILE A 329 -2.29 7.80 -17.09
N CYS A 330 -2.97 7.31 -16.04
CA CYS A 330 -4.16 6.48 -16.19
C CYS A 330 -5.32 7.26 -16.85
N ASP A 331 -5.52 8.53 -16.48
CA ASP A 331 -6.52 9.42 -17.08
C ASP A 331 -6.25 9.67 -18.57
N GLU A 332 -5.01 10.01 -18.91
CA GLU A 332 -4.61 10.21 -20.32
C GLU A 332 -4.69 8.91 -21.16
N ALA A 333 -4.37 7.75 -20.55
CA ALA A 333 -4.53 6.46 -21.21
C ALA A 333 -6.01 6.18 -21.53
N LEU A 334 -6.91 6.44 -20.58
CA LEU A 334 -8.35 6.34 -20.79
C LEU A 334 -8.80 7.30 -21.89
N GLN A 335 -8.33 8.55 -21.84
CA GLN A 335 -8.65 9.57 -22.86
C GLN A 335 -8.20 9.15 -24.27
N LEU A 336 -7.02 8.51 -24.40
CA LEU A 336 -6.51 8.01 -25.69
C LEU A 336 -7.35 6.86 -26.27
N HIS A 337 -8.05 6.09 -25.42
CA HIS A 337 -9.01 5.08 -25.88
C HIS A 337 -10.35 5.68 -26.36
N GLY A 338 -10.63 6.96 -26.06
CA GLY A 338 -11.90 7.60 -26.38
C GLY A 338 -13.08 6.86 -25.74
N GLY A 339 -14.19 6.67 -26.46
CA GLY A 339 -15.38 5.98 -25.95
C GLY A 339 -15.11 4.55 -25.45
N TYR A 340 -14.12 3.87 -26.04
CA TYR A 340 -13.70 2.53 -25.59
C TYR A 340 -12.97 2.56 -24.24
N GLY A 341 -12.36 3.66 -23.85
CA GLY A 341 -11.78 3.82 -22.52
C GLY A 341 -12.82 3.94 -21.40
N TYR A 342 -14.08 4.20 -21.74
CA TYR A 342 -15.17 4.39 -20.78
C TYR A 342 -16.01 3.14 -20.52
N ILE A 343 -15.70 2.03 -21.20
CA ILE A 343 -16.41 0.76 -21.06
C ILE A 343 -15.50 -0.29 -20.43
N LYS A 344 -16.12 -1.24 -19.73
CA LYS A 344 -15.43 -2.19 -18.85
C LYS A 344 -14.62 -3.27 -19.57
N GLU A 345 -14.79 -3.44 -20.88
CA GLU A 345 -14.03 -4.36 -21.71
C GLU A 345 -12.54 -3.99 -21.85
N TYR A 346 -12.20 -2.72 -21.59
CA TYR A 346 -10.83 -2.23 -21.59
C TYR A 346 -10.35 -1.98 -20.16
N PRO A 347 -9.08 -2.29 -19.83
CA PRO A 347 -8.61 -2.23 -18.45
C PRO A 347 -8.41 -0.80 -17.93
N VAL A 348 -8.32 0.19 -18.80
CA VAL A 348 -7.94 1.58 -18.46
C VAL A 348 -8.96 2.27 -17.55
N GLU A 349 -10.26 1.96 -17.66
CA GLU A 349 -11.29 2.49 -16.77
C GLU A 349 -11.09 1.99 -15.32
N ARG A 350 -10.72 0.69 -15.14
CA ARG A 350 -10.40 0.12 -13.83
C ARG A 350 -9.13 0.75 -13.26
N HIS A 351 -8.08 0.90 -14.08
CA HIS A 351 -6.84 1.54 -13.68
C HIS A 351 -7.07 2.98 -13.20
N PHE A 352 -7.92 3.73 -13.90
CA PHE A 352 -8.33 5.08 -13.49
C PHE A 352 -9.03 5.08 -12.13
N ARG A 353 -10.02 4.19 -11.92
CA ARG A 353 -10.75 4.08 -10.66
C ARG A 353 -9.84 3.67 -9.49
N ASP A 354 -9.00 2.66 -9.70
CA ASP A 354 -8.14 2.11 -8.68
C ASP A 354 -7.04 3.09 -8.24
N THR A 355 -6.43 3.82 -9.16
CA THR A 355 -5.37 4.79 -8.82
C THR A 355 -5.89 6.06 -8.15
N ARG A 356 -7.20 6.35 -8.24
CA ARG A 356 -7.75 7.58 -7.65
C ARG A 356 -7.56 7.66 -6.14
N VAL A 357 -7.66 6.54 -5.43
CA VAL A 357 -7.53 6.48 -3.98
C VAL A 357 -6.08 6.65 -3.51
N HIS A 358 -5.08 6.38 -4.34
CA HIS A 358 -3.67 6.47 -3.98
C HIS A 358 -3.24 7.87 -3.53
N ARG A 359 -3.95 8.91 -3.98
CA ARG A 359 -3.72 10.29 -3.56
C ARG A 359 -4.34 10.61 -2.18
N ILE A 360 -5.17 9.72 -1.65
CA ILE A 360 -5.94 9.90 -0.42
C ILE A 360 -5.34 9.09 0.74
N LEU A 361 -5.13 7.79 0.52
CA LEU A 361 -4.69 6.86 1.57
C LEU A 361 -3.21 7.03 1.96
N GLU A 362 -2.84 6.44 3.09
CA GLU A 362 -1.49 6.47 3.68
C GLU A 362 -0.93 7.90 3.86
N GLY A 363 -1.84 8.81 4.19
CA GLY A 363 -1.64 10.24 4.22
C GLY A 363 -1.95 10.89 2.87
N THR A 364 -2.92 11.81 2.85
CA THR A 364 -3.29 12.53 1.63
C THR A 364 -2.09 13.25 1.02
N ASN A 365 -2.15 13.56 -0.27
CA ASN A 365 -1.05 14.30 -0.91
C ASN A 365 -0.88 15.72 -0.33
N GLU A 366 -1.90 16.26 0.33
CA GLU A 366 -1.83 17.48 1.16
C GLU A 366 -1.01 17.24 2.42
N VAL A 367 -1.23 16.12 3.13
CA VAL A 367 -0.40 15.72 4.29
C VAL A 367 1.05 15.48 3.87
N MET A 368 1.29 14.88 2.70
CA MET A 368 2.65 14.73 2.18
C MET A 368 3.35 16.09 1.98
N ARG A 369 2.63 17.08 1.44
CA ARG A 369 3.16 18.46 1.31
C ARG A 369 3.48 19.09 2.66
N LEU A 370 2.66 18.86 3.69
CA LEU A 370 2.94 19.33 5.05
C LEU A 370 4.21 18.69 5.64
N ILE A 371 4.42 17.38 5.44
CA ILE A 371 5.62 16.68 5.90
C ILE A 371 6.87 17.27 5.24
N ILE A 372 6.83 17.46 3.93
CA ILE A 372 7.94 18.03 3.15
C ILE A 372 8.21 19.48 3.60
N ALA A 373 7.17 20.31 3.68
CA ALA A 373 7.29 21.71 4.06
C ALA A 373 7.84 21.88 5.48
N ARG A 374 7.38 21.08 6.44
CA ARG A 374 7.92 21.08 7.80
C ARG A 374 9.41 20.77 7.81
N ARG A 375 9.86 19.78 7.02
CA ARG A 375 11.27 19.43 6.95
C ARG A 375 12.12 20.58 6.40
N ILE A 376 11.67 21.27 5.37
CA ILE A 376 12.34 22.42 4.76
C ILE A 376 12.42 23.61 5.76
N LEU A 377 11.34 23.83 6.53
CA LEU A 377 11.24 25.02 7.42
C LEU A 377 11.91 24.81 8.79
N THR A 378 12.17 23.58 9.18
CA THR A 378 12.71 23.26 10.53
C THR A 378 14.17 22.81 10.51
N ASP A 379 14.76 22.59 9.36
CA ASP A 379 16.11 22.06 9.24
C ASP A 379 16.87 22.70 8.08
N ASP A 380 17.81 23.58 8.43
CA ASP A 380 18.71 24.28 7.47
C ASP A 380 19.67 23.32 6.74
N THR A 381 19.69 22.04 7.13
CA THR A 381 20.58 21.02 6.56
C THR A 381 19.88 20.05 5.61
N PHE A 382 18.67 20.38 5.12
CA PHE A 382 17.98 19.52 4.16
C PHE A 382 18.81 19.35 2.88
N ALA A 383 19.38 18.17 2.70
CA ALA A 383 20.47 17.90 1.74
C ALA A 383 20.20 18.39 0.31
N ILE A 384 18.97 18.22 -0.21
CA ILE A 384 18.62 18.62 -1.59
C ILE A 384 18.77 20.13 -1.84
N ILE A 385 18.64 20.98 -0.81
CA ILE A 385 18.76 22.44 -0.97
C ILE A 385 20.22 22.87 -0.90
N HIS A 386 21.07 22.08 -0.24
CA HIS A 386 22.45 22.43 0.06
C HIS A 386 23.49 21.62 -0.72
N GLU A 387 23.11 20.57 -1.42
CA GLU A 387 23.92 19.81 -2.40
C GLU A 387 23.78 20.41 -3.81
#